data_ff0ecd809d20f5d05a50a5d1f995dbbc
#
_entry.id   ff0ecd809d20f5d05a50a5d1f995dbbc
#
_cell.length_a   1.000
_cell.length_b   1.000
_cell.length_c   1.000
_cell.angle_alpha   90.00
_cell.angle_beta   90.00
_cell.angle_gamma   90.00
#
_symmetry.space_group_name_H-M   'P 1'
#
loop_
_entity.id
_entity.type
_entity.pdbx_description
1 polymer ?
#
loop_
_entity_poly.entity_id
_entity_poly.type
_entity_poly.pdbx_seq_one_letter_code
_entity_poly.pdbx_strand_id
1 'polypeptide(L)'
;MVGGMARRALSACALAAVVCAGTGVAPAAAEPPNVVPVRLIAFGDLHGNLLPPQGPRSEVVRSDGTSVAAGGVAHLAAYVRQLRAQADHSMLYAVGDTWGSSPLESAMFHDEPTIELLNDLDVTAAALGNHELDQGYAELTRLRDGGCHPDDGCRYGETFEGARFPLLAANLTTDDGTPAALPFSISYVDGIPVGTIGVLPSNTPDFIRSDSIAGLRFGDEIEAVDRTADLLDSLGVRAVVLLYKGDIGAGGQNDPCNPVDGPANVVATAVSPKVDLIVTSDGDKHFNCTYPDPLGRPRTVVQGASHGRIISVADLMIDRETRDVLRDHTLAFTQVITHDIEPDPQTQQFVERASEMSDAVAGRRVGSASADITREAGPSGESALGNLVADAQLAAARSVGAQVALTNPGGLRNDLICGENGVVTYGQTYAAQPFGNRLQVLELSGSQLDELLEQQFQKTANGNALEWILAPSHNFRYTLDRIAPPGDRIRDLTIDGEPVDPEQHYRVVVNDFLAEGGDGFDVFTHARHRTGAGEELDALNAYFAAHDPVVPPTTDRIHMH
;
A
#
# COMPACT_ATOMS: atom_id res chain seq x y z
N MET A 1 79.14 55.18 -0.52
CA MET A 1 80.05 54.42 0.35
C MET A 1 79.35 53.09 0.62
N VAL A 2 79.74 52.07 -0.10
CA VAL A 2 80.49 50.90 0.36
C VAL A 2 79.67 50.09 1.38
N GLY A 3 79.26 48.91 1.24
CA GLY A 3 79.62 47.63 0.60
C GLY A 3 78.57 46.65 1.10
N GLY A 4 78.26 45.58 0.50
CA GLY A 4 79.09 44.54 0.03
C GLY A 4 78.54 43.19 0.54
N MET A 5 78.07 42.37 -0.34
CA MET A 5 78.16 40.90 -0.35
C MET A 5 77.65 40.05 0.82
N ALA A 6 76.70 39.13 0.60
CA ALA A 6 77.05 37.74 0.27
C ALA A 6 75.79 36.91 -0.02
N ARG A 7 75.82 36.28 -1.20
CA ARG A 7 74.90 35.21 -1.62
C ARG A 7 75.21 33.94 -0.84
N ARG A 8 74.21 33.29 -0.25
CA ARG A 8 74.22 31.85 0.00
C ARG A 8 72.94 31.22 -0.54
N ALA A 9 73.09 30.40 -1.52
CA ALA A 9 72.08 29.51 -2.07
C ALA A 9 71.79 28.42 -1.04
N LEU A 10 70.52 28.18 -0.72
CA LEU A 10 70.07 26.99 -0.04
C LEU A 10 69.08 26.28 -0.96
N SER A 11 69.51 25.11 -1.42
CA SER A 11 68.70 24.15 -2.17
C SER A 11 67.57 23.65 -1.27
N ALA A 12 66.33 23.88 -1.67
CA ALA A 12 65.15 23.28 -1.06
C ALA A 12 64.84 21.99 -1.83
N CYS A 13 65.07 20.82 -1.22
CA CYS A 13 64.51 19.54 -1.67
C CYS A 13 63.03 19.55 -1.41
N ALA A 14 62.21 19.57 -2.46
CA ALA A 14 60.78 19.32 -2.40
C ALA A 14 60.56 17.81 -2.28
N LEU A 15 60.16 17.33 -1.10
CA LEU A 15 59.57 16.00 -0.91
C LEU A 15 58.14 16.06 -1.42
N ALA A 16 57.85 15.40 -2.54
CA ALA A 16 56.51 15.11 -2.99
C ALA A 16 55.98 13.92 -2.17
N ALA A 17 55.09 14.21 -1.22
CA ALA A 17 54.28 13.19 -0.56
C ALA A 17 53.19 12.72 -1.51
N VAL A 18 53.34 11.55 -2.09
CA VAL A 18 52.26 10.85 -2.80
C VAL A 18 51.31 10.29 -1.75
N VAL A 19 50.17 10.94 -1.56
CA VAL A 19 49.06 10.39 -0.80
C VAL A 19 48.38 9.37 -1.70
N CYS A 20 48.69 8.09 -1.54
CA CYS A 20 47.86 7.00 -2.04
C CYS A 20 46.56 6.96 -1.20
N ALA A 21 45.48 7.52 -1.74
CA ALA A 21 44.16 7.23 -1.26
C ALA A 21 43.83 5.78 -1.61
N GLY A 22 44.16 4.88 -0.70
CA GLY A 22 43.71 3.50 -0.75
C GLY A 22 42.20 3.52 -0.45
N THR A 23 41.39 3.32 -1.47
CA THR A 23 39.98 2.88 -1.29
C THR A 23 40.07 1.48 -0.68
N GLY A 24 39.99 1.42 0.65
CA GLY A 24 39.83 0.16 1.35
C GLY A 24 38.48 -0.42 1.04
N VAL A 25 38.40 -1.22 0.00
CA VAL A 25 37.32 -2.20 -0.13
C VAL A 25 37.52 -3.14 1.05
N ALA A 26 36.64 -3.09 2.04
CA ALA A 26 36.60 -4.08 3.09
C ALA A 26 36.55 -5.47 2.40
N PRO A 27 37.42 -6.43 2.79
CA PRO A 27 37.31 -7.76 2.21
C PRO A 27 35.90 -8.28 2.49
N ALA A 28 35.18 -8.68 1.46
CA ALA A 28 33.97 -9.46 1.61
C ALA A 28 34.30 -10.62 2.57
N ALA A 29 33.50 -10.76 3.64
CA ALA A 29 33.68 -11.88 4.55
C ALA A 29 33.64 -13.16 3.70
N ALA A 30 34.64 -14.02 3.83
CA ALA A 30 34.69 -15.28 3.08
C ALA A 30 33.41 -16.07 3.46
N GLU A 31 32.64 -16.49 2.46
CA GLU A 31 31.47 -17.34 2.68
C GLU A 31 31.86 -18.59 3.49
N PRO A 32 31.03 -18.97 4.48
CA PRO A 32 31.29 -20.21 5.21
C PRO A 32 31.21 -21.39 4.23
N PRO A 33 32.09 -22.38 4.35
CA PRO A 33 32.36 -23.40 3.29
C PRO A 33 31.23 -24.40 3.03
N ASN A 34 30.04 -24.24 3.63
CA ASN A 34 28.94 -25.20 3.51
C ASN A 34 27.56 -24.52 3.43
N VAL A 35 27.47 -23.40 2.73
CA VAL A 35 26.21 -22.63 2.61
C VAL A 35 25.74 -22.50 1.18
N VAL A 36 24.44 -22.26 1.02
CA VAL A 36 23.81 -21.87 -0.24
C VAL A 36 23.30 -20.44 -0.08
N PRO A 37 23.85 -19.48 -0.84
CA PRO A 37 23.32 -18.11 -0.86
C PRO A 37 22.03 -18.07 -1.68
N VAL A 38 21.02 -17.39 -1.16
CA VAL A 38 19.73 -17.18 -1.84
C VAL A 38 19.33 -15.72 -1.71
N ARG A 39 19.10 -15.05 -2.83
CA ARG A 39 18.58 -13.69 -2.86
C ARG A 39 17.07 -13.71 -2.92
N LEU A 40 16.43 -13.12 -1.92
CA LEU A 40 15.00 -12.84 -1.92
C LEU A 40 14.80 -11.41 -2.39
N ILE A 41 13.90 -11.24 -3.36
CA ILE A 41 13.46 -9.95 -3.88
C ILE A 41 11.97 -9.90 -3.62
N ALA A 42 11.47 -8.77 -3.10
CA ALA A 42 10.04 -8.66 -2.83
C ALA A 42 9.54 -7.22 -3.06
N PHE A 43 8.31 -7.12 -3.48
CA PHE A 43 7.54 -5.87 -3.53
C PHE A 43 6.14 -6.11 -2.98
N GLY A 44 5.52 -5.07 -2.46
CA GLY A 44 4.14 -5.09 -1.98
C GLY A 44 3.40 -3.84 -2.42
N ASP A 45 2.09 -3.80 -2.17
CA ASP A 45 1.23 -2.64 -2.45
C ASP A 45 1.43 -2.09 -3.87
N LEU A 46 1.53 -2.96 -4.87
CA LEU A 46 1.67 -2.54 -6.27
C LEU A 46 0.37 -1.92 -6.76
N HIS A 47 -0.78 -2.43 -6.31
CA HIS A 47 -2.12 -1.96 -6.67
C HIS A 47 -2.28 -1.78 -8.19
N GLY A 48 -1.85 -2.75 -8.98
CA GLY A 48 -1.99 -2.70 -10.43
C GLY A 48 -1.35 -1.49 -11.11
N ASN A 49 -0.45 -0.75 -10.42
CA ASN A 49 0.24 0.40 -11.00
C ASN A 49 1.29 -0.05 -12.01
N LEU A 50 0.89 -0.15 -13.27
CA LEU A 50 1.77 -0.54 -14.38
C LEU A 50 2.68 0.63 -14.80
N LEU A 51 2.12 1.84 -14.82
CA LEU A 51 2.84 3.08 -15.15
C LEU A 51 3.57 3.64 -13.92
N PRO A 52 4.61 4.48 -14.12
CA PRO A 52 5.18 5.25 -13.02
C PRO A 52 4.11 6.11 -12.33
N PRO A 53 4.05 6.14 -10.99
CA PRO A 53 3.09 6.96 -10.28
C PRO A 53 3.30 8.44 -10.57
N GLN A 54 2.22 9.24 -10.48
CA GLN A 54 2.24 10.68 -10.76
C GLN A 54 2.07 11.50 -9.47
N GLY A 55 2.31 12.81 -9.57
CA GLY A 55 2.16 13.76 -8.46
C GLY A 55 3.18 13.52 -7.33
N PRO A 56 2.83 13.79 -6.08
CA PRO A 56 3.74 13.66 -4.94
C PRO A 56 4.34 12.26 -4.75
N ARG A 57 3.68 11.23 -5.28
CA ARG A 57 4.15 9.84 -5.22
C ARG A 57 5.08 9.44 -6.36
N SER A 58 5.34 10.34 -7.32
CA SER A 58 6.27 10.05 -8.43
C SER A 58 7.73 10.01 -7.98
N GLU A 59 8.03 10.46 -6.78
CA GLU A 59 9.39 10.59 -6.28
C GLU A 59 9.61 9.86 -4.95
N VAL A 60 10.86 9.47 -4.73
CA VAL A 60 11.36 8.96 -3.45
C VAL A 60 12.40 9.93 -2.91
N VAL A 61 12.27 10.33 -1.66
CA VAL A 61 13.27 11.15 -0.96
C VAL A 61 14.36 10.24 -0.43
N ARG A 62 15.60 10.44 -0.89
CA ARG A 62 16.78 9.72 -0.42
C ARG A 62 17.24 10.20 0.95
N SER A 63 18.09 9.42 1.61
CA SER A 63 18.66 9.77 2.93
C SER A 63 19.47 11.07 2.95
N ASP A 64 19.96 11.52 1.78
CA ASP A 64 20.66 12.81 1.63
C ASP A 64 19.70 14.01 1.41
N GLY A 65 18.39 13.75 1.40
CA GLY A 65 17.35 14.78 1.19
C GLY A 65 17.06 15.08 -0.29
N THR A 66 17.70 14.39 -1.23
CA THR A 66 17.39 14.55 -2.66
C THR A 66 16.20 13.70 -3.07
N SER A 67 15.34 14.24 -3.93
CA SER A 67 14.23 13.50 -4.54
C SER A 67 14.66 12.88 -5.86
N VAL A 68 14.15 11.68 -6.16
CA VAL A 68 14.37 10.98 -7.41
C VAL A 68 13.08 10.34 -7.89
N ALA A 69 12.81 10.47 -9.19
CA ALA A 69 11.68 9.79 -9.82
C ALA A 69 11.83 8.27 -9.68
N ALA A 70 10.75 7.58 -9.29
CA ALA A 70 10.78 6.17 -8.99
C ALA A 70 9.47 5.45 -9.34
N GLY A 71 9.58 4.14 -9.59
CA GLY A 71 8.45 3.26 -9.88
C GLY A 71 8.22 3.01 -11.36
N GLY A 72 7.10 2.36 -11.68
CA GLY A 72 6.79 1.84 -13.01
C GLY A 72 7.37 0.43 -13.23
N VAL A 73 6.49 -0.49 -13.67
CA VAL A 73 6.84 -1.91 -13.68
C VAL A 73 7.90 -2.30 -14.71
N ALA A 74 8.10 -1.49 -15.76
CA ALA A 74 9.18 -1.73 -16.72
C ALA A 74 10.56 -1.48 -16.11
N HIS A 75 10.71 -0.48 -15.25
CA HIS A 75 11.94 -0.26 -14.47
C HIS A 75 12.07 -1.30 -13.35
N LEU A 76 10.98 -1.63 -12.65
CA LEU A 76 10.97 -2.70 -11.65
C LEU A 76 11.46 -4.02 -12.25
N ALA A 77 10.97 -4.42 -13.42
CA ALA A 77 11.42 -5.60 -14.15
C ALA A 77 12.92 -5.57 -14.46
N ALA A 78 13.44 -4.41 -14.89
CA ALA A 78 14.86 -4.24 -15.17
C ALA A 78 15.71 -4.43 -13.90
N TYR A 79 15.30 -3.84 -12.78
CA TYR A 79 15.97 -4.04 -11.48
C TYR A 79 15.89 -5.49 -10.99
N VAL A 80 14.73 -6.14 -11.09
CA VAL A 80 14.57 -7.55 -10.72
C VAL A 80 15.52 -8.42 -11.53
N ARG A 81 15.61 -8.22 -12.86
CA ARG A 81 16.55 -8.98 -13.71
C ARG A 81 18.00 -8.71 -13.35
N GLN A 82 18.36 -7.45 -13.06
CA GLN A 82 19.72 -7.11 -12.61
C GLN A 82 20.07 -7.77 -11.28
N LEU A 83 19.17 -7.75 -10.30
CA LEU A 83 19.37 -8.37 -9.00
C LEU A 83 19.48 -9.89 -9.11
N ARG A 84 18.65 -10.52 -9.94
CA ARG A 84 18.74 -11.96 -10.23
C ARG A 84 20.08 -12.34 -10.88
N ALA A 85 20.57 -11.53 -11.82
CA ALA A 85 21.85 -11.78 -12.49
C ALA A 85 23.07 -11.68 -11.57
N GLN A 86 22.91 -11.09 -10.39
CA GLN A 86 23.97 -10.95 -9.36
C GLN A 86 23.96 -12.07 -8.31
N ALA A 87 23.05 -13.04 -8.42
CA ALA A 87 22.90 -14.13 -7.46
C ALA A 87 22.75 -15.47 -8.19
N ASP A 88 23.36 -16.53 -7.65
CA ASP A 88 23.24 -17.88 -8.23
C ASP A 88 21.80 -18.43 -8.06
N HIS A 89 21.14 -18.05 -6.97
CA HIS A 89 19.76 -18.42 -6.66
C HIS A 89 18.97 -17.20 -6.22
N SER A 90 17.76 -17.06 -6.74
CA SER A 90 16.86 -15.97 -6.35
C SER A 90 15.42 -16.41 -6.33
N MET A 91 14.63 -15.75 -5.48
CA MET A 91 13.17 -15.87 -5.39
C MET A 91 12.55 -14.48 -5.45
N LEU A 92 11.42 -14.33 -6.12
CA LEU A 92 10.66 -13.09 -6.22
C LEU A 92 9.30 -13.27 -5.55
N TYR A 93 8.96 -12.37 -4.65
CA TYR A 93 7.70 -12.40 -3.92
C TYR A 93 6.88 -11.13 -4.15
N ALA A 94 5.56 -11.31 -4.23
CA ALA A 94 4.58 -10.24 -4.09
C ALA A 94 3.93 -10.33 -2.71
N VAL A 95 3.82 -9.21 -1.99
CA VAL A 95 3.43 -9.22 -0.58
C VAL A 95 2.21 -8.32 -0.36
N GLY A 96 1.02 -8.86 -0.62
CA GLY A 96 -0.27 -8.21 -0.40
C GLY A 96 -0.52 -6.96 -1.23
N ASP A 97 -1.79 -6.69 -1.50
CA ASP A 97 -2.29 -5.54 -2.26
C ASP A 97 -1.55 -5.34 -3.60
N THR A 98 -1.29 -6.45 -4.27
CA THR A 98 -0.58 -6.42 -5.56
C THR A 98 -1.50 -5.95 -6.68
N TRP A 99 -2.78 -6.28 -6.58
CA TRP A 99 -3.87 -5.77 -7.40
C TRP A 99 -5.05 -5.34 -6.51
N GLY A 100 -6.10 -4.83 -7.13
CA GLY A 100 -7.23 -4.19 -6.46
C GLY A 100 -6.95 -2.72 -6.14
N SER A 101 -7.97 -1.89 -6.13
CA SER A 101 -7.83 -0.42 -6.09
C SER A 101 -6.89 0.10 -7.20
N SER A 102 -6.86 -0.59 -8.33
CA SER A 102 -5.91 -0.41 -9.43
C SER A 102 -6.26 0.77 -10.31
N PRO A 103 -5.28 1.43 -10.94
CA PRO A 103 -5.52 2.37 -12.03
C PRO A 103 -6.21 1.71 -13.23
N LEU A 104 -6.78 2.54 -14.10
CA LEU A 104 -7.68 2.08 -15.15
C LEU A 104 -7.02 1.13 -16.16
N GLU A 105 -5.72 1.27 -16.42
CA GLU A 105 -4.93 0.42 -17.32
C GLU A 105 -4.83 -1.04 -16.84
N SER A 106 -5.11 -1.32 -15.57
CA SER A 106 -5.25 -2.66 -15.03
C SER A 106 -6.72 -2.99 -14.72
N ALA A 107 -7.40 -2.11 -14.00
CA ALA A 107 -8.76 -2.34 -13.51
C ALA A 107 -9.81 -2.51 -14.62
N MET A 108 -9.66 -1.82 -15.76
CA MET A 108 -10.59 -1.96 -16.90
C MET A 108 -10.59 -3.39 -17.49
N PHE A 109 -9.55 -4.15 -17.19
CA PHE A 109 -9.34 -5.53 -17.59
C PHE A 109 -9.41 -6.49 -16.41
N HIS A 110 -10.07 -6.10 -15.30
CA HIS A 110 -10.21 -6.91 -14.09
C HIS A 110 -8.87 -7.41 -13.53
N ASP A 111 -7.84 -6.56 -13.56
CA ASP A 111 -6.46 -6.82 -13.13
C ASP A 111 -5.75 -7.99 -13.83
N GLU A 112 -6.29 -8.50 -14.93
CA GLU A 112 -5.63 -9.51 -15.78
C GLU A 112 -4.22 -9.08 -16.22
N PRO A 113 -3.97 -7.79 -16.64
CA PRO A 113 -2.62 -7.34 -16.97
C PRO A 113 -1.64 -7.46 -15.80
N THR A 114 -2.09 -7.17 -14.58
CA THR A 114 -1.23 -7.30 -13.41
C THR A 114 -0.84 -8.76 -13.17
N ILE A 115 -1.77 -9.71 -13.27
CA ILE A 115 -1.49 -11.14 -13.14
C ILE A 115 -0.53 -11.62 -14.24
N GLU A 116 -0.73 -11.20 -15.50
CA GLU A 116 0.16 -11.56 -16.60
C GLU A 116 1.58 -11.01 -16.38
N LEU A 117 1.71 -9.76 -15.91
CA LEU A 117 3.00 -9.18 -15.52
C LEU A 117 3.71 -10.02 -14.44
N LEU A 118 3.00 -10.42 -13.39
CA LEU A 118 3.55 -11.25 -12.32
C LEU A 118 4.00 -12.62 -12.83
N ASN A 119 3.24 -13.19 -13.76
CA ASN A 119 3.60 -14.42 -14.47
C ASN A 119 4.90 -14.24 -15.28
N ASP A 120 5.05 -13.12 -15.99
CA ASP A 120 6.24 -12.84 -16.82
C ASP A 120 7.48 -12.51 -15.98
N LEU A 121 7.28 -12.00 -14.78
CA LEU A 121 8.35 -11.78 -13.80
C LEU A 121 8.75 -13.07 -13.06
N ASP A 122 8.11 -14.20 -13.33
CA ASP A 122 8.32 -15.46 -12.60
C ASP A 122 8.24 -15.26 -11.08
N VAL A 123 7.13 -14.70 -10.59
CA VAL A 123 6.86 -14.57 -9.16
C VAL A 123 6.82 -15.97 -8.53
N THR A 124 7.60 -16.17 -7.47
CA THR A 124 7.72 -17.45 -6.77
C THR A 124 6.48 -17.77 -5.94
N ALA A 125 5.93 -16.76 -5.27
CA ALA A 125 4.68 -16.81 -4.52
C ALA A 125 4.17 -15.38 -4.24
N ALA A 126 2.85 -15.24 -4.04
CA ALA A 126 2.23 -14.01 -3.62
C ALA A 126 1.40 -14.22 -2.35
N ALA A 127 1.61 -13.40 -1.31
CA ALA A 127 0.68 -13.34 -0.18
C ALA A 127 -0.51 -12.43 -0.54
N LEU A 128 -1.68 -12.77 -0.04
CA LEU A 128 -2.87 -11.93 -0.18
C LEU A 128 -2.82 -10.76 0.81
N GLY A 129 -3.36 -9.62 0.39
CA GLY A 129 -3.77 -8.52 1.25
C GLY A 129 -5.28 -8.35 1.22
N ASN A 130 -5.76 -7.20 1.69
CA ASN A 130 -7.18 -6.90 1.67
C ASN A 130 -7.69 -6.58 0.25
N HIS A 131 -6.91 -5.89 -0.56
CA HIS A 131 -7.35 -5.42 -1.88
C HIS A 131 -7.44 -6.52 -2.94
N GLU A 132 -6.81 -7.67 -2.76
CA GLU A 132 -7.05 -8.84 -3.58
C GLU A 132 -8.51 -9.34 -3.49
N LEU A 133 -9.25 -8.90 -2.46
CA LEU A 133 -10.65 -9.26 -2.24
C LEU A 133 -11.65 -8.15 -2.59
N ASP A 134 -11.23 -7.00 -3.10
CA ASP A 134 -12.09 -5.85 -3.43
C ASP A 134 -13.29 -6.25 -4.31
N GLN A 135 -13.04 -7.10 -5.32
CA GLN A 135 -14.05 -7.60 -6.25
C GLN A 135 -14.68 -8.95 -5.82
N GLY A 136 -14.36 -9.39 -4.60
CA GLY A 136 -14.91 -10.59 -3.99
C GLY A 136 -14.11 -11.88 -4.24
N TYR A 137 -14.43 -12.88 -3.43
CA TYR A 137 -13.73 -14.17 -3.48
C TYR A 137 -13.87 -14.93 -4.80
N ALA A 138 -14.99 -14.76 -5.51
CA ALA A 138 -15.18 -15.37 -6.82
C ALA A 138 -14.20 -14.81 -7.85
N GLU A 139 -13.94 -13.49 -7.83
CA GLU A 139 -13.00 -12.85 -8.73
C GLU A 139 -11.55 -13.20 -8.35
N LEU A 140 -11.20 -13.23 -7.07
CA LEU A 140 -9.91 -13.77 -6.63
C LEU A 140 -9.67 -15.19 -7.16
N THR A 141 -10.69 -16.06 -7.11
CA THR A 141 -10.61 -17.42 -7.62
C THR A 141 -10.42 -17.45 -9.14
N ARG A 142 -11.11 -16.57 -9.89
CA ARG A 142 -10.94 -16.42 -11.33
C ARG A 142 -9.52 -15.95 -11.68
N LEU A 143 -9.00 -14.96 -10.99
CA LEU A 143 -7.64 -14.46 -11.22
C LEU A 143 -6.58 -15.53 -10.89
N ARG A 144 -6.85 -16.39 -9.92
CA ARG A 144 -6.00 -17.55 -9.62
C ARG A 144 -6.07 -18.64 -10.68
N ASP A 145 -7.27 -19.05 -11.05
CA ASP A 145 -7.51 -20.29 -11.83
C ASP A 145 -7.62 -20.03 -13.34
N GLY A 146 -7.75 -18.76 -13.75
CA GLY A 146 -7.96 -18.37 -15.14
C GLY A 146 -9.43 -18.38 -15.57
N GLY A 147 -9.65 -17.98 -16.80
CA GLY A 147 -10.95 -17.83 -17.43
C GLY A 147 -11.39 -16.38 -17.62
N CYS A 148 -12.19 -16.14 -18.65
CA CYS A 148 -12.73 -14.82 -18.94
C CYS A 148 -13.71 -14.37 -17.86
N HIS A 149 -13.79 -13.06 -17.62
CA HIS A 149 -14.77 -12.49 -16.72
C HIS A 149 -16.21 -12.87 -17.15
N PRO A 150 -17.08 -13.29 -16.21
CA PRO A 150 -18.38 -13.88 -16.56
C PRO A 150 -19.32 -12.92 -17.31
N ASP A 151 -19.26 -11.64 -17.00
CA ASP A 151 -20.13 -10.60 -17.60
C ASP A 151 -19.46 -9.90 -18.78
N ASP A 152 -18.15 -9.65 -18.72
CA ASP A 152 -17.42 -8.83 -19.69
C ASP A 152 -16.63 -9.63 -20.73
N GLY A 153 -16.46 -10.93 -20.50
CA GLY A 153 -15.60 -11.75 -21.35
C GLY A 153 -14.11 -11.47 -21.14
N CYS A 154 -13.27 -11.92 -22.05
CA CYS A 154 -11.83 -11.61 -22.07
C CYS A 154 -11.62 -10.29 -22.80
N ARG A 155 -11.21 -9.24 -22.08
CA ARG A 155 -11.00 -7.89 -22.64
C ARG A 155 -9.54 -7.57 -22.94
N TYR A 156 -8.60 -8.15 -22.20
CA TYR A 156 -7.18 -7.90 -22.38
C TYR A 156 -6.54 -8.84 -23.41
N GLY A 157 -6.87 -10.12 -23.37
CA GLY A 157 -6.42 -11.13 -24.30
C GLY A 157 -7.60 -11.92 -24.93
N GLU A 158 -7.31 -12.91 -25.75
CA GLU A 158 -8.32 -13.87 -26.26
C GLU A 158 -8.74 -14.87 -25.17
N THR A 159 -7.81 -15.17 -24.26
CA THR A 159 -7.98 -16.06 -23.11
C THR A 159 -7.20 -15.48 -21.95
N PHE A 160 -7.57 -15.84 -20.72
CA PHE A 160 -6.83 -15.54 -19.52
C PHE A 160 -6.50 -16.84 -18.78
N GLU A 161 -5.20 -17.09 -18.54
CA GLU A 161 -4.73 -18.35 -17.97
C GLU A 161 -4.69 -18.37 -16.43
N GLY A 162 -4.84 -17.21 -15.79
CA GLY A 162 -4.71 -17.05 -14.34
C GLY A 162 -3.27 -16.98 -13.84
N ALA A 163 -3.12 -16.98 -12.52
CA ALA A 163 -1.83 -16.90 -11.86
C ALA A 163 -1.05 -18.22 -11.97
N ARG A 164 0.20 -18.16 -12.45
CA ARG A 164 1.12 -19.31 -12.49
C ARG A 164 1.92 -19.51 -11.20
N PHE A 165 1.67 -18.68 -10.22
CA PHE A 165 2.30 -18.67 -8.89
C PHE A 165 1.26 -18.94 -7.80
N PRO A 166 1.64 -19.56 -6.67
CA PRO A 166 0.71 -19.80 -5.56
C PRO A 166 0.32 -18.50 -4.86
N LEU A 167 -0.98 -18.37 -4.55
CA LEU A 167 -1.54 -17.35 -3.68
C LEU A 167 -1.61 -17.88 -2.25
N LEU A 168 -1.05 -17.14 -1.29
CA LEU A 168 -0.85 -17.58 0.07
C LEU A 168 -1.65 -16.77 1.09
N ALA A 169 -2.42 -17.46 1.97
CA ALA A 169 -3.08 -16.88 3.13
C ALA A 169 -3.40 -17.98 4.16
N ALA A 170 -2.50 -18.24 5.10
CA ALA A 170 -2.61 -19.34 6.06
C ALA A 170 -3.75 -19.17 7.08
N ASN A 171 -4.25 -17.95 7.26
CA ASN A 171 -5.34 -17.61 8.18
C ASN A 171 -6.67 -17.30 7.48
N LEU A 172 -6.79 -17.54 6.16
CA LEU A 172 -8.01 -17.32 5.40
C LEU A 172 -8.70 -18.65 5.06
N THR A 173 -9.94 -18.81 5.52
CA THR A 173 -10.76 -20.00 5.25
C THR A 173 -12.16 -19.61 4.79
N THR A 174 -12.83 -20.53 4.12
CA THR A 174 -14.27 -20.44 3.88
C THR A 174 -15.06 -20.82 5.14
N ASP A 175 -16.36 -20.55 5.16
CA ASP A 175 -17.25 -20.84 6.30
C ASP A 175 -17.25 -22.30 6.73
N ASP A 176 -16.98 -23.24 5.82
CA ASP A 176 -16.88 -24.67 6.13
C ASP A 176 -15.48 -25.10 6.63
N GLY A 177 -14.55 -24.13 6.78
CA GLY A 177 -13.20 -24.35 7.27
C GLY A 177 -12.20 -24.80 6.22
N THR A 178 -12.58 -24.82 4.93
CA THR A 178 -11.64 -25.11 3.84
C THR A 178 -10.70 -23.90 3.64
N PRO A 179 -9.38 -24.09 3.43
CA PRO A 179 -8.50 -23.00 3.08
C PRO A 179 -8.95 -22.26 1.80
N ALA A 180 -9.15 -20.97 1.87
CA ALA A 180 -9.54 -20.15 0.71
C ALA A 180 -8.34 -19.83 -0.20
N ALA A 181 -7.13 -19.86 0.34
CA ALA A 181 -5.86 -19.80 -0.35
C ALA A 181 -4.89 -20.83 0.25
N LEU A 182 -3.75 -21.06 -0.39
CA LEU A 182 -2.75 -21.98 0.16
C LEU A 182 -2.14 -21.40 1.42
N PRO A 183 -1.93 -22.17 2.50
CA PRO A 183 -1.28 -21.67 3.70
C PRO A 183 0.21 -21.39 3.50
N PHE A 184 0.86 -22.13 2.61
CA PHE A 184 2.29 -22.01 2.30
C PHE A 184 2.61 -22.58 0.92
N SER A 185 3.81 -22.28 0.46
CA SER A 185 4.46 -22.97 -0.67
C SER A 185 5.85 -23.46 -0.29
N ILE A 186 6.40 -24.41 -1.04
CA ILE A 186 7.77 -24.90 -0.89
C ILE A 186 8.48 -24.77 -2.24
N SER A 187 9.57 -24.04 -2.24
CA SER A 187 10.47 -23.92 -3.38
C SER A 187 11.80 -24.62 -3.04
N TYR A 188 12.56 -25.02 -4.06
CA TYR A 188 13.83 -25.73 -3.86
C TYR A 188 14.98 -24.90 -4.41
N VAL A 189 16.00 -24.70 -3.59
CA VAL A 189 17.24 -24.04 -3.95
C VAL A 189 18.39 -25.02 -3.73
N ASP A 190 19.02 -25.44 -4.80
CA ASP A 190 20.12 -26.43 -4.77
C ASP A 190 19.76 -27.70 -3.95
N GLY A 191 18.48 -28.14 -4.07
CA GLY A 191 17.94 -29.30 -3.37
C GLY A 191 17.53 -29.03 -1.90
N ILE A 192 17.68 -27.81 -1.40
CA ILE A 192 17.23 -27.43 -0.06
C ILE A 192 15.81 -26.84 -0.18
N PRO A 193 14.83 -27.33 0.59
CA PRO A 193 13.50 -26.76 0.59
C PRO A 193 13.46 -25.44 1.37
N VAL A 194 12.83 -24.43 0.79
CA VAL A 194 12.53 -23.14 1.41
C VAL A 194 11.00 -23.00 1.48
N GLY A 195 10.47 -22.87 2.68
CA GLY A 195 9.05 -22.67 2.94
C GLY A 195 8.70 -21.18 2.90
N THR A 196 7.60 -20.86 2.25
CA THR A 196 7.05 -19.50 2.24
C THR A 196 5.63 -19.54 2.80
N ILE A 197 5.36 -18.82 3.87
CA ILE A 197 4.05 -18.67 4.51
C ILE A 197 3.48 -17.30 4.12
N GLY A 198 2.21 -17.21 3.79
CA GLY A 198 1.50 -15.94 3.61
C GLY A 198 0.42 -15.77 4.67
N VAL A 199 0.26 -14.57 5.23
CA VAL A 199 -0.85 -14.21 6.10
C VAL A 199 -1.25 -12.75 5.89
N LEU A 200 -2.51 -12.46 6.20
CA LEU A 200 -3.06 -11.11 6.23
C LEU A 200 -3.65 -10.82 7.63
N PRO A 201 -3.82 -9.54 8.02
CA PRO A 201 -4.32 -9.19 9.34
C PRO A 201 -5.70 -9.78 9.62
N SER A 202 -5.94 -10.22 10.84
CA SER A 202 -7.25 -10.77 11.27
C SER A 202 -8.37 -9.74 11.24
N ASN A 203 -8.04 -8.45 11.32
CA ASN A 203 -8.98 -7.33 11.20
C ASN A 203 -9.18 -6.84 9.75
N THR A 204 -8.72 -7.59 8.76
CA THR A 204 -8.97 -7.31 7.32
C THR A 204 -10.45 -7.03 7.00
N PRO A 205 -11.45 -7.68 7.63
CA PRO A 205 -12.86 -7.35 7.41
C PRO A 205 -13.25 -5.88 7.66
N ASP A 206 -12.48 -5.15 8.49
CA ASP A 206 -12.76 -3.74 8.78
C ASP A 206 -12.42 -2.83 7.59
N PHE A 207 -11.67 -3.34 6.60
CA PHE A 207 -11.14 -2.58 5.46
C PHE A 207 -11.67 -3.04 4.10
N ILE A 208 -12.66 -3.95 4.08
CA ILE A 208 -13.25 -4.49 2.85
C ILE A 208 -14.78 -4.45 2.99
N ARG A 209 -15.47 -4.29 1.85
CA ARG A 209 -16.92 -4.41 1.81
C ARG A 209 -17.36 -5.80 2.29
N SER A 210 -18.39 -5.85 3.10
CA SER A 210 -18.86 -7.08 3.70
C SER A 210 -19.36 -8.11 2.68
N ASP A 211 -19.93 -7.66 1.55
CA ASP A 211 -20.39 -8.53 0.46
C ASP A 211 -19.22 -9.19 -0.30
N SER A 212 -18.08 -8.52 -0.41
CA SER A 212 -16.88 -9.03 -1.08
C SER A 212 -16.23 -10.20 -0.33
N ILE A 213 -16.39 -10.24 0.99
CA ILE A 213 -15.82 -11.28 1.87
C ILE A 213 -16.87 -12.25 2.44
N ALA A 214 -18.10 -12.19 1.91
CA ALA A 214 -19.16 -13.10 2.34
C ALA A 214 -18.73 -14.57 2.20
N GLY A 215 -18.88 -15.34 3.28
CA GLY A 215 -18.45 -16.75 3.31
C GLY A 215 -16.98 -16.98 3.62
N LEU A 216 -16.21 -15.92 3.93
CA LEU A 216 -14.82 -16.01 4.36
C LEU A 216 -14.67 -15.77 5.87
N ARG A 217 -13.64 -16.37 6.44
CA ARG A 217 -13.24 -16.22 7.85
C ARG A 217 -11.76 -15.90 7.94
N PHE A 218 -11.44 -14.87 8.69
CA PHE A 218 -10.10 -14.38 8.95
C PHE A 218 -9.69 -14.84 10.37
N GLY A 219 -8.73 -15.76 10.44
CA GLY A 219 -8.21 -16.28 11.69
C GLY A 219 -7.06 -15.43 12.23
N ASP A 220 -6.65 -15.73 13.48
CA ASP A 220 -5.46 -15.12 14.08
C ASP A 220 -4.21 -15.43 13.25
N GLU A 221 -3.48 -14.42 12.88
CA GLU A 221 -2.28 -14.52 12.05
C GLU A 221 -1.13 -15.23 12.76
N ILE A 222 -0.94 -14.99 14.06
CA ILE A 222 0.15 -15.60 14.83
C ILE A 222 -0.09 -17.11 14.97
N GLU A 223 -1.31 -17.50 15.36
CA GLU A 223 -1.69 -18.92 15.47
C GLU A 223 -1.55 -19.64 14.11
N ALA A 224 -1.91 -18.97 13.02
CA ALA A 224 -1.80 -19.56 11.68
C ALA A 224 -0.35 -19.74 11.25
N VAL A 225 0.51 -18.75 11.50
CA VAL A 225 1.96 -18.84 11.23
C VAL A 225 2.58 -19.97 12.05
N ASP A 226 2.32 -20.02 13.36
CA ASP A 226 2.90 -21.01 14.24
C ASP A 226 2.53 -22.44 13.84
N ARG A 227 1.24 -22.68 13.58
CA ARG A 227 0.73 -23.96 13.08
C ARG A 227 1.36 -24.36 11.75
N THR A 228 1.53 -23.39 10.85
CA THR A 228 2.09 -23.64 9.52
C THR A 228 3.61 -23.88 9.58
N ALA A 229 4.33 -23.14 10.41
CA ALA A 229 5.75 -23.33 10.65
C ALA A 229 6.04 -24.70 11.31
N ASP A 230 5.18 -25.15 12.24
CA ASP A 230 5.27 -26.50 12.81
C ASP A 230 5.05 -27.59 11.75
N LEU A 231 4.10 -27.39 10.85
CA LEU A 231 3.87 -28.31 9.74
C LEU A 231 5.09 -28.36 8.80
N LEU A 232 5.64 -27.23 8.41
CA LEU A 232 6.83 -27.15 7.57
C LEU A 232 8.04 -27.86 8.20
N ASP A 233 8.28 -27.63 9.49
CA ASP A 233 9.34 -28.33 10.23
C ASP A 233 9.13 -29.85 10.25
N SER A 234 7.88 -30.32 10.44
CA SER A 234 7.56 -31.74 10.38
C SER A 234 7.81 -32.38 9.01
N LEU A 235 7.76 -31.57 7.94
CA LEU A 235 8.10 -31.94 6.56
C LEU A 235 9.62 -31.82 6.27
N GLY A 236 10.42 -31.38 7.25
CA GLY A 236 11.87 -31.18 7.11
C GLY A 236 12.25 -29.87 6.41
N VAL A 237 11.34 -28.92 6.31
CA VAL A 237 11.54 -27.57 5.78
C VAL A 237 11.91 -26.65 6.95
N ARG A 238 13.11 -26.12 6.98
CA ARG A 238 13.64 -25.32 8.09
C ARG A 238 13.94 -23.88 7.71
N ALA A 239 14.31 -23.62 6.47
CA ALA A 239 14.41 -22.25 5.94
C ALA A 239 12.99 -21.74 5.66
N VAL A 240 12.51 -20.79 6.46
CA VAL A 240 11.11 -20.32 6.39
C VAL A 240 11.03 -18.80 6.28
N VAL A 241 10.34 -18.33 5.26
CA VAL A 241 10.04 -16.93 4.99
C VAL A 241 8.56 -16.67 5.26
N LEU A 242 8.25 -15.59 5.97
CA LEU A 242 6.89 -15.11 6.17
C LEU A 242 6.66 -13.88 5.30
N LEU A 243 5.59 -13.90 4.51
CA LEU A 243 5.04 -12.75 3.79
C LEU A 243 3.81 -12.26 4.58
N TYR A 244 3.85 -11.02 5.04
CA TYR A 244 2.82 -10.46 5.92
C TYR A 244 2.32 -9.12 5.39
N LYS A 245 1.01 -9.03 5.15
CA LYS A 245 0.36 -7.76 4.85
C LYS A 245 0.12 -6.98 6.14
N GLY A 246 1.05 -6.13 6.53
CA GLY A 246 0.93 -5.29 7.72
C GLY A 246 2.21 -4.51 8.00
N ASP A 247 2.05 -3.25 8.40
CA ASP A 247 3.13 -2.29 8.67
C ASP A 247 3.65 -2.41 10.10
N ILE A 248 4.91 -2.07 10.32
CA ILE A 248 5.50 -1.92 11.67
C ILE A 248 5.14 -0.59 12.33
N GLY A 249 4.38 0.28 11.67
CA GLY A 249 4.01 1.59 12.20
C GLY A 249 5.19 2.57 12.33
N ALA A 250 6.35 2.29 11.73
CA ALA A 250 7.52 3.16 11.80
C ALA A 250 7.21 4.53 11.20
N GLY A 251 7.44 5.58 11.99
CA GLY A 251 7.28 6.95 11.53
C GLY A 251 8.53 7.43 10.79
N GLY A 252 8.48 7.60 9.48
CA GLY A 252 9.54 8.25 8.72
C GLY A 252 9.75 7.63 7.33
N GLN A 253 10.07 8.47 6.36
CA GLN A 253 10.25 8.05 4.96
C GLN A 253 11.61 7.39 4.65
N ASN A 254 12.56 7.40 5.59
CA ASN A 254 13.96 7.07 5.31
C ASN A 254 14.46 6.01 6.30
N ASP A 255 14.07 4.77 6.12
CA ASP A 255 14.66 3.58 6.77
C ASP A 255 15.12 3.77 8.25
N PRO A 256 14.37 4.44 9.13
CA PRO A 256 14.69 4.39 10.54
C PRO A 256 13.94 3.22 11.16
N CYS A 257 14.69 2.22 11.55
CA CYS A 257 14.23 1.23 12.50
C CYS A 257 13.97 1.88 13.85
N ASN A 258 13.00 2.77 13.88
CA ASN A 258 12.52 3.32 15.14
C ASN A 258 11.36 2.42 15.56
N PRO A 259 11.51 1.60 16.61
CA PRO A 259 10.48 0.65 17.03
C PRO A 259 9.23 1.43 17.47
N VAL A 260 8.35 1.67 16.54
CA VAL A 260 6.99 2.10 16.83
C VAL A 260 6.12 0.85 16.76
N ASP A 261 5.19 0.72 17.69
CA ASP A 261 4.35 -0.45 17.88
C ASP A 261 3.31 -0.58 16.75
N GLY A 262 3.68 -1.25 15.65
CA GLY A 262 2.79 -1.61 14.56
C GLY A 262 2.45 -3.10 14.51
N PRO A 263 1.47 -3.54 13.70
CA PRO A 263 1.07 -4.94 13.59
C PRO A 263 2.24 -5.87 13.24
N ALA A 264 3.08 -5.50 12.28
CA ALA A 264 4.23 -6.33 11.90
C ALA A 264 5.28 -6.46 13.00
N ASN A 265 5.42 -5.49 13.91
CA ASN A 265 6.30 -5.60 15.07
C ASN A 265 5.79 -6.68 16.05
N VAL A 266 4.47 -6.71 16.31
CA VAL A 266 3.85 -7.74 17.15
C VAL A 266 4.08 -9.11 16.50
N VAL A 267 3.76 -9.26 15.23
CA VAL A 267 4.00 -10.50 14.48
C VAL A 267 5.48 -10.88 14.53
N ALA A 268 6.39 -9.93 14.25
CA ALA A 268 7.83 -10.20 14.22
C ALA A 268 8.41 -10.73 15.55
N THR A 269 7.86 -10.33 16.68
CA THR A 269 8.33 -10.73 18.01
C THR A 269 7.58 -11.92 18.58
N ALA A 270 6.36 -12.22 18.12
CA ALA A 270 5.48 -13.24 18.68
C ALA A 270 5.49 -14.57 17.92
N VAL A 271 5.57 -14.54 16.56
CA VAL A 271 5.48 -15.76 15.76
C VAL A 271 6.63 -16.73 16.02
N SER A 272 6.38 -17.99 15.72
CA SER A 272 7.29 -19.12 15.90
C SER A 272 8.75 -18.78 15.60
N PRO A 273 9.70 -19.20 16.46
CA PRO A 273 11.13 -19.04 16.20
C PRO A 273 11.64 -19.84 15.00
N LYS A 274 10.80 -20.61 14.32
CA LYS A 274 11.11 -21.30 13.07
C LYS A 274 11.04 -20.40 11.84
N VAL A 275 10.44 -19.21 11.96
CA VAL A 275 10.41 -18.20 10.88
C VAL A 275 11.71 -17.39 10.90
N ASP A 276 12.42 -17.34 9.77
CA ASP A 276 13.77 -16.77 9.67
C ASP A 276 13.79 -15.32 9.20
N LEU A 277 12.92 -15.00 8.24
CA LEU A 277 12.79 -13.69 7.62
C LEU A 277 11.31 -13.33 7.52
N ILE A 278 10.98 -12.07 7.73
CA ILE A 278 9.66 -11.53 7.47
C ILE A 278 9.78 -10.43 6.41
N VAL A 279 9.00 -10.55 5.36
CA VAL A 279 8.78 -9.48 4.39
C VAL A 279 7.38 -8.95 4.60
N THR A 280 7.29 -7.64 4.81
CA THR A 280 6.00 -6.99 5.05
C THR A 280 5.64 -6.03 3.91
N SER A 281 4.39 -5.63 3.89
CA SER A 281 3.86 -4.54 3.07
C SER A 281 2.75 -3.82 3.84
N ASP A 282 2.63 -2.58 3.67
CA ASP A 282 1.49 -1.71 3.99
C ASP A 282 1.90 -0.23 3.85
N GLY A 283 1.42 0.40 2.78
CA GLY A 283 1.61 1.84 2.54
C GLY A 283 2.99 2.25 1.99
N ASP A 284 3.32 3.52 2.19
CA ASP A 284 4.44 4.20 1.52
C ASP A 284 5.77 4.15 2.27
N LYS A 285 5.84 3.43 3.38
CA LYS A 285 7.04 3.35 4.21
C LYS A 285 7.94 2.23 3.75
N HIS A 286 9.23 2.41 3.90
CA HIS A 286 10.22 1.35 3.68
C HIS A 286 11.17 1.26 4.85
N PHE A 287 11.60 0.06 5.19
CA PHE A 287 12.51 -0.19 6.30
C PHE A 287 13.22 -1.53 6.18
N ASN A 288 14.31 -1.64 6.95
CA ASN A 288 15.05 -2.88 7.17
C ASN A 288 15.43 -2.95 8.64
N CYS A 289 14.76 -3.82 9.39
CA CYS A 289 14.86 -3.90 10.84
C CYS A 289 15.25 -5.30 11.31
N THR A 290 15.80 -5.38 12.52
CA THR A 290 16.04 -6.64 13.19
C THR A 290 15.30 -6.64 14.53
N TYR A 291 14.44 -7.63 14.71
CA TYR A 291 13.69 -7.86 15.95
C TYR A 291 14.13 -9.17 16.62
N PRO A 292 14.03 -9.29 17.94
CA PRO A 292 14.22 -10.58 18.60
C PRO A 292 13.01 -11.49 18.32
N ASP A 293 13.27 -12.76 17.98
CA ASP A 293 12.24 -13.80 18.02
C ASP A 293 11.89 -14.18 19.49
N PRO A 294 10.89 -15.05 19.74
CA PRO A 294 10.55 -15.48 21.10
C PRO A 294 11.69 -16.14 21.91
N LEU A 295 12.76 -16.56 21.24
CA LEU A 295 13.97 -17.11 21.87
C LEU A 295 15.11 -16.08 21.99
N GLY A 296 14.87 -14.82 21.60
CA GLY A 296 15.83 -13.73 21.61
C GLY A 296 16.85 -13.77 20.46
N ARG A 297 16.65 -14.60 19.43
CA ARG A 297 17.51 -14.65 18.24
C ARG A 297 17.13 -13.54 17.24
N PRO A 298 18.09 -13.00 16.48
CA PRO A 298 17.77 -11.95 15.52
C PRO A 298 16.85 -12.49 14.40
N ARG A 299 15.87 -11.65 14.02
CA ARG A 299 14.96 -11.89 12.90
C ARG A 299 14.89 -10.61 12.07
N THR A 300 15.26 -10.70 10.81
CA THR A 300 15.17 -9.58 9.89
C THR A 300 13.73 -9.39 9.45
N VAL A 301 13.29 -8.13 9.43
CA VAL A 301 11.99 -7.68 8.90
C VAL A 301 12.25 -6.57 7.91
N VAL A 302 11.76 -6.72 6.68
CA VAL A 302 12.02 -5.77 5.60
C VAL A 302 10.73 -5.41 4.86
N GLN A 303 10.59 -4.14 4.49
CA GLN A 303 9.46 -3.62 3.72
C GLN A 303 9.96 -2.68 2.62
N GLY A 304 9.39 -2.79 1.42
CA GLY A 304 9.50 -1.82 0.34
C GLY A 304 8.34 -0.80 0.39
N ALA A 305 8.38 0.22 -0.48
CA ALA A 305 7.30 1.19 -0.61
C ALA A 305 6.35 0.82 -1.76
N SER A 306 5.10 1.28 -1.64
CA SER A 306 4.02 1.02 -2.58
C SER A 306 4.31 1.43 -4.03
N HIS A 307 3.48 0.94 -4.96
CA HIS A 307 3.47 1.26 -6.39
C HIS A 307 4.80 0.93 -7.11
N GLY A 308 5.52 -0.10 -6.62
CA GLY A 308 6.77 -0.54 -7.23
C GLY A 308 7.92 0.46 -7.14
N ARG A 309 7.86 1.46 -6.23
CA ARG A 309 8.90 2.50 -6.09
C ARG A 309 10.14 2.04 -5.35
N ILE A 310 9.95 1.19 -4.34
CA ILE A 310 11.05 0.61 -3.56
C ILE A 310 10.74 -0.86 -3.33
N ILE A 311 11.70 -1.71 -3.62
CA ILE A 311 11.61 -3.16 -3.37
C ILE A 311 12.52 -3.57 -2.22
N SER A 312 12.17 -4.66 -1.57
CA SER A 312 12.96 -5.31 -0.53
C SER A 312 13.90 -6.34 -1.13
N VAL A 313 15.13 -6.40 -0.64
CA VAL A 313 16.11 -7.43 -1.02
C VAL A 313 16.72 -8.02 0.25
N ALA A 314 16.77 -9.35 0.33
CA ALA A 314 17.45 -10.04 1.44
C ALA A 314 18.29 -11.20 0.90
N ASP A 315 19.58 -11.21 1.25
CA ASP A 315 20.49 -12.31 0.96
C ASP A 315 20.54 -13.23 2.17
N LEU A 316 19.99 -14.43 2.02
CA LEU A 316 20.02 -15.50 3.02
C LEU A 316 21.17 -16.43 2.77
N MET A 317 21.80 -16.91 3.85
CA MET A 317 22.78 -18.00 3.82
C MET A 317 22.16 -19.24 4.46
N ILE A 318 21.89 -20.28 3.66
CA ILE A 318 21.29 -21.52 4.14
C ILE A 318 22.39 -22.57 4.34
N ASP A 319 22.53 -23.07 5.55
CA ASP A 319 23.48 -24.13 5.86
C ASP A 319 23.02 -25.46 5.25
N ARG A 320 23.89 -26.15 4.52
CA ARG A 320 23.55 -27.38 3.79
C ARG A 320 23.27 -28.57 4.71
N GLU A 321 23.88 -28.61 5.89
CA GLU A 321 23.73 -29.71 6.84
C GLU A 321 22.44 -29.60 7.64
N THR A 322 22.19 -28.43 8.22
CA THR A 322 21.00 -28.16 9.03
C THR A 322 19.78 -27.82 8.17
N ARG A 323 20.00 -27.32 6.94
CA ARG A 323 18.98 -26.77 6.00
C ARG A 323 18.25 -25.56 6.58
N ASP A 324 18.86 -24.90 7.56
CA ASP A 324 18.33 -23.74 8.27
C ASP A 324 19.06 -22.47 7.84
N VAL A 325 18.44 -21.30 8.03
CA VAL A 325 19.04 -20.01 7.72
C VAL A 325 20.02 -19.60 8.80
N LEU A 326 21.22 -19.21 8.41
CA LEU A 326 22.20 -18.57 9.29
C LEU A 326 21.81 -17.09 9.47
N ARG A 327 20.91 -16.79 10.37
CA ARG A 327 20.29 -15.46 10.55
C ARG A 327 21.29 -14.34 10.80
N ASP A 328 22.40 -14.63 11.52
CA ASP A 328 23.48 -13.68 11.77
C ASP A 328 24.24 -13.28 10.49
N HIS A 329 24.03 -14.02 9.39
CA HIS A 329 24.62 -13.76 8.07
C HIS A 329 23.59 -13.23 7.05
N THR A 330 22.34 -12.97 7.47
CA THR A 330 21.32 -12.37 6.61
C THR A 330 21.66 -10.90 6.38
N LEU A 331 21.74 -10.51 5.11
CA LEU A 331 21.92 -9.11 4.69
C LEU A 331 20.64 -8.67 4.00
N ALA A 332 20.03 -7.58 4.47
CA ALA A 332 18.85 -7.03 3.84
C ALA A 332 19.03 -5.54 3.55
N PHE A 333 18.41 -5.07 2.49
CA PHE A 333 18.38 -3.67 2.10
C PHE A 333 17.12 -3.37 1.26
N THR A 334 16.83 -2.10 1.10
CA THR A 334 15.78 -1.63 0.19
C THR A 334 16.41 -1.03 -1.07
N GLN A 335 15.80 -1.29 -2.23
CA GLN A 335 16.26 -0.80 -3.53
C GLN A 335 15.24 0.14 -4.14
N VAL A 336 15.61 1.40 -4.32
CA VAL A 336 14.79 2.38 -5.04
C VAL A 336 14.80 2.04 -6.53
N ILE A 337 13.62 2.00 -7.14
CA ILE A 337 13.41 1.73 -8.57
C ILE A 337 13.45 3.05 -9.32
N THR A 338 14.65 3.52 -9.62
CA THR A 338 14.88 4.79 -10.30
C THR A 338 14.80 4.63 -11.83
N HIS A 339 14.71 5.78 -12.54
CA HIS A 339 14.65 5.81 -14.01
C HIS A 339 16.03 6.04 -14.66
N ASP A 340 17.10 5.85 -13.92
CA ASP A 340 18.48 6.01 -14.41
C ASP A 340 19.04 4.75 -15.10
N ILE A 341 18.28 3.66 -15.12
CA ILE A 341 18.55 2.48 -15.95
C ILE A 341 17.47 2.35 -17.04
N GLU A 342 17.83 1.75 -18.17
CA GLU A 342 16.88 1.48 -19.25
C GLU A 342 15.79 0.53 -18.73
N PRO A 343 14.51 0.81 -19.04
CA PRO A 343 13.42 -0.09 -18.69
C PRO A 343 13.55 -1.42 -19.42
N ASP A 344 12.99 -2.45 -18.84
CA ASP A 344 12.91 -3.73 -19.52
C ASP A 344 12.06 -3.65 -20.78
N PRO A 345 12.59 -3.93 -21.98
CA PRO A 345 11.88 -3.65 -23.24
C PRO A 345 10.65 -4.52 -23.45
N GLN A 346 10.61 -5.75 -22.90
CA GLN A 346 9.44 -6.62 -23.02
C GLN A 346 8.32 -6.10 -22.12
N THR A 347 8.65 -5.76 -20.89
CA THR A 347 7.69 -5.20 -19.93
C THR A 347 7.22 -3.81 -20.38
N GLN A 348 8.10 -3.01 -20.99
CA GLN A 348 7.71 -1.71 -21.54
C GLN A 348 6.65 -1.85 -22.65
N GLN A 349 6.82 -2.77 -23.58
CA GLN A 349 5.83 -3.04 -24.64
C GLN A 349 4.51 -3.56 -24.06
N PHE A 350 4.59 -4.37 -23.02
CA PHE A 350 3.41 -4.87 -22.31
C PHE A 350 2.61 -3.71 -21.69
N VAL A 351 3.30 -2.79 -20.99
CA VAL A 351 2.69 -1.61 -20.37
C VAL A 351 2.09 -0.67 -21.44
N GLU A 352 2.81 -0.41 -22.53
CA GLU A 352 2.33 0.39 -23.64
C GLU A 352 1.03 -0.18 -24.23
N ARG A 353 0.94 -1.50 -24.40
CA ARG A 353 -0.28 -2.16 -24.87
C ARG A 353 -1.46 -1.95 -23.90
N ALA A 354 -1.26 -2.14 -22.61
CA ALA A 354 -2.31 -1.95 -21.61
C ALA A 354 -2.81 -0.50 -21.59
N SER A 355 -1.88 0.46 -21.66
CA SER A 355 -2.17 1.89 -21.73
C SER A 355 -2.95 2.24 -23.02
N GLU A 356 -2.47 1.84 -24.19
CA GLU A 356 -3.15 2.09 -25.48
C GLU A 356 -4.59 1.54 -25.51
N MET A 357 -4.82 0.37 -24.92
CA MET A 357 -6.15 -0.23 -24.85
C MET A 357 -7.10 0.53 -23.92
N SER A 358 -6.59 1.17 -22.87
CA SER A 358 -7.36 1.95 -21.91
C SER A 358 -7.50 3.44 -22.28
N ASP A 359 -6.61 3.98 -23.12
CA ASP A 359 -6.48 5.42 -23.43
C ASP A 359 -7.78 6.08 -23.87
N ALA A 360 -8.56 5.40 -24.71
CA ALA A 360 -9.83 5.95 -25.21
C ALA A 360 -10.84 6.22 -24.09
N VAL A 361 -10.81 5.43 -23.03
CA VAL A 361 -11.67 5.59 -21.85
C VAL A 361 -11.00 6.50 -20.83
N ALA A 362 -9.74 6.25 -20.51
CA ALA A 362 -8.95 7.00 -19.55
C ALA A 362 -8.81 8.47 -19.93
N GLY A 363 -8.52 8.74 -21.21
CA GLY A 363 -8.32 10.09 -21.75
C GLY A 363 -9.60 10.91 -21.94
N ARG A 364 -10.78 10.33 -21.73
CA ARG A 364 -12.05 11.06 -21.85
C ARG A 364 -12.08 12.22 -20.85
N ARG A 365 -12.18 13.46 -21.35
CA ARG A 365 -12.31 14.64 -20.52
C ARG A 365 -13.62 14.59 -19.72
N VAL A 366 -13.54 14.79 -18.40
CA VAL A 366 -14.71 14.97 -17.51
C VAL A 366 -14.93 16.44 -17.15
N GLY A 367 -13.87 17.24 -17.08
CA GLY A 367 -13.93 18.66 -16.78
C GLY A 367 -12.56 19.29 -16.71
N SER A 368 -12.42 20.37 -15.96
CA SER A 368 -11.14 20.97 -15.64
C SER A 368 -11.07 21.43 -14.19
N ALA A 369 -9.85 21.60 -13.67
CA ALA A 369 -9.59 22.22 -12.38
C ALA A 369 -8.65 23.41 -12.53
N SER A 370 -8.76 24.38 -11.63
CA SER A 370 -7.91 25.58 -11.66
C SER A 370 -6.50 25.35 -11.10
N ALA A 371 -6.30 24.26 -10.38
CA ALA A 371 -5.02 23.77 -9.87
C ALA A 371 -5.18 22.29 -9.48
N ASP A 372 -4.08 21.61 -9.19
CA ASP A 372 -4.07 20.26 -8.67
C ASP A 372 -4.91 20.14 -7.39
N ILE A 373 -5.62 19.02 -7.23
CA ILE A 373 -6.46 18.74 -6.06
C ILE A 373 -5.92 17.48 -5.39
N THR A 374 -5.27 17.66 -4.26
CA THR A 374 -4.54 16.58 -3.60
C THR A 374 -5.28 16.02 -2.40
N ARG A 375 -4.94 14.79 -2.02
CA ARG A 375 -5.37 14.12 -0.81
C ARG A 375 -4.43 14.38 0.38
N GLU A 376 -3.44 15.26 0.22
CA GLU A 376 -2.56 15.66 1.31
C GLU A 376 -3.37 16.30 2.42
N ALA A 377 -3.32 15.68 3.61
CA ALA A 377 -4.07 16.14 4.76
C ALA A 377 -3.38 17.32 5.44
N GLY A 378 -4.15 18.37 5.69
CA GLY A 378 -3.74 19.49 6.53
C GLY A 378 -3.70 19.13 8.03
N PRO A 379 -3.38 20.10 8.90
CA PRO A 379 -3.34 19.88 10.35
C PRO A 379 -4.66 19.39 10.97
N SER A 380 -5.80 19.73 10.35
CA SER A 380 -7.13 19.26 10.78
C SER A 380 -7.42 17.80 10.36
N GLY A 381 -6.63 17.25 9.46
CA GLY A 381 -6.91 15.97 8.81
C GLY A 381 -7.71 16.08 7.51
N GLU A 382 -8.22 17.29 7.17
CA GLU A 382 -8.91 17.54 5.90
C GLU A 382 -7.92 17.54 4.74
N SER A 383 -8.39 17.09 3.57
CA SER A 383 -7.72 17.28 2.28
C SER A 383 -8.63 17.97 1.27
N ALA A 384 -8.03 18.68 0.32
CA ALA A 384 -8.80 19.34 -0.75
C ALA A 384 -9.60 18.32 -1.58
N LEU A 385 -9.02 17.15 -1.86
CA LEU A 385 -9.69 16.09 -2.60
C LEU A 385 -10.83 15.47 -1.78
N GLY A 386 -10.63 15.22 -0.48
CA GLY A 386 -11.69 14.71 0.38
C GLY A 386 -12.89 15.65 0.43
N ASN A 387 -12.60 16.93 0.60
CA ASN A 387 -13.65 17.96 0.62
C ASN A 387 -14.39 18.07 -0.73
N LEU A 388 -13.68 17.93 -1.85
CA LEU A 388 -14.27 17.89 -3.18
C LEU A 388 -15.21 16.69 -3.36
N VAL A 389 -14.74 15.50 -2.97
CA VAL A 389 -15.53 14.27 -3.08
C VAL A 389 -16.79 14.35 -2.21
N ALA A 390 -16.68 14.83 -0.98
CA ALA A 390 -17.83 15.02 -0.12
C ALA A 390 -18.85 16.02 -0.73
N ASP A 391 -18.37 17.11 -1.37
CA ASP A 391 -19.25 18.06 -2.07
C ASP A 391 -19.94 17.42 -3.28
N ALA A 392 -19.22 16.60 -4.04
CA ALA A 392 -19.78 15.89 -5.18
C ALA A 392 -20.85 14.86 -4.75
N GLN A 393 -20.58 14.10 -3.71
CA GLN A 393 -21.54 13.15 -3.12
C GLN A 393 -22.80 13.85 -2.62
N LEU A 394 -22.64 14.98 -1.91
CA LEU A 394 -23.79 15.78 -1.47
C LEU A 394 -24.60 16.30 -2.66
N ALA A 395 -23.93 16.83 -3.69
CA ALA A 395 -24.61 17.35 -4.87
C ALA A 395 -25.44 16.27 -5.58
N ALA A 396 -24.87 15.06 -5.75
CA ALA A 396 -25.56 13.92 -6.38
C ALA A 396 -26.76 13.44 -5.56
N ALA A 397 -26.65 13.42 -4.23
CA ALA A 397 -27.65 12.88 -3.32
C ALA A 397 -28.71 13.91 -2.86
N ARG A 398 -28.62 15.21 -3.25
CA ARG A 398 -29.59 16.23 -2.87
C ARG A 398 -31.01 15.91 -3.33
N SER A 399 -31.18 15.31 -4.50
CA SER A 399 -32.48 14.94 -5.05
C SER A 399 -33.21 13.87 -4.23
N VAL A 400 -32.48 13.05 -3.49
CA VAL A 400 -32.99 12.04 -2.56
C VAL A 400 -32.96 12.53 -1.10
N GLY A 401 -32.68 13.82 -0.90
CA GLY A 401 -32.86 14.53 0.37
C GLY A 401 -31.63 14.54 1.28
N ALA A 402 -30.42 14.25 0.80
CA ALA A 402 -29.19 14.40 1.59
C ALA A 402 -28.99 15.86 2.02
N GLN A 403 -28.58 16.05 3.26
CA GLN A 403 -28.31 17.35 3.87
C GLN A 403 -26.78 17.57 4.03
N VAL A 404 -26.04 16.53 4.31
CA VAL A 404 -24.58 16.54 4.47
C VAL A 404 -23.97 15.32 3.82
N ALA A 405 -22.66 15.38 3.51
CA ALA A 405 -21.87 14.24 3.08
C ALA A 405 -20.62 14.10 3.93
N LEU A 406 -20.19 12.85 4.10
CA LEU A 406 -18.92 12.48 4.73
C LEU A 406 -18.24 11.42 3.88
N THR A 407 -16.92 11.55 3.69
CA THR A 407 -16.14 10.55 2.99
C THR A 407 -14.85 10.22 3.75
N ASN A 408 -14.42 8.96 3.69
CA ASN A 408 -13.24 8.48 4.39
C ASN A 408 -11.95 8.74 3.59
N PRO A 409 -10.82 8.97 4.25
CA PRO A 409 -9.55 9.17 3.56
C PRO A 409 -9.08 7.93 2.81
N GLY A 410 -9.42 6.71 3.28
CA GLY A 410 -9.11 5.44 2.61
C GLY A 410 -9.78 5.29 1.24
N GLY A 411 -10.95 5.92 1.03
CA GLY A 411 -11.65 5.99 -0.25
C GLY A 411 -10.97 6.84 -1.32
N LEU A 412 -9.91 7.58 -0.98
CA LEU A 412 -9.19 8.50 -1.87
C LEU A 412 -7.81 7.91 -2.22
N ARG A 413 -7.64 7.39 -3.43
CA ARG A 413 -6.45 6.61 -3.79
C ARG A 413 -5.36 7.40 -4.52
N ASN A 414 -5.72 8.31 -5.43
CA ASN A 414 -4.79 9.13 -6.19
C ASN A 414 -5.20 10.61 -6.17
N ASP A 415 -4.20 11.48 -6.34
CA ASP A 415 -4.41 12.92 -6.49
C ASP A 415 -4.94 13.23 -7.89
N LEU A 416 -5.68 14.33 -8.03
CA LEU A 416 -6.10 14.86 -9.31
C LEU A 416 -5.05 15.88 -9.77
N ILE A 417 -4.10 15.44 -10.60
CA ILE A 417 -3.03 16.27 -11.16
C ILE A 417 -3.46 16.73 -12.55
N CYS A 418 -3.90 17.96 -12.66
CA CYS A 418 -4.51 18.50 -13.89
C CYS A 418 -3.52 19.13 -14.88
N GLY A 419 -2.23 19.24 -14.51
CA GLY A 419 -1.19 19.80 -15.36
C GLY A 419 -1.45 21.24 -15.84
N GLU A 420 -0.66 21.72 -16.80
CA GLU A 420 -0.73 23.12 -17.28
C GLU A 420 -2.06 23.47 -17.95
N ASN A 421 -2.76 22.51 -18.53
CA ASN A 421 -4.03 22.73 -19.25
C ASN A 421 -5.27 22.68 -18.35
N GLY A 422 -5.11 22.32 -17.07
CA GLY A 422 -6.19 22.18 -16.11
C GLY A 422 -7.17 21.03 -16.41
N VAL A 423 -6.92 20.20 -17.43
CA VAL A 423 -7.85 19.13 -17.82
C VAL A 423 -7.86 18.00 -16.81
N VAL A 424 -9.06 17.56 -16.44
CA VAL A 424 -9.29 16.37 -15.62
C VAL A 424 -9.95 15.30 -16.49
N THR A 425 -9.37 14.09 -16.49
CA THR A 425 -9.83 12.95 -17.30
C THR A 425 -10.54 11.90 -16.45
N TYR A 426 -11.28 11.03 -17.13
CA TYR A 426 -11.96 9.90 -16.49
C TYR A 426 -10.98 8.96 -15.78
N GLY A 427 -9.84 8.67 -16.38
CA GLY A 427 -8.80 7.86 -15.75
C GLY A 427 -8.31 8.44 -14.43
N GLN A 428 -8.18 9.78 -14.35
CA GLN A 428 -7.78 10.44 -13.11
C GLN A 428 -8.87 10.38 -12.03
N THR A 429 -10.13 10.64 -12.37
CA THR A 429 -11.25 10.52 -11.40
C THR A 429 -11.45 9.08 -10.97
N TYR A 430 -11.30 8.12 -11.88
CA TYR A 430 -11.33 6.70 -11.56
C TYR A 430 -10.18 6.32 -10.60
N ALA A 431 -8.94 6.74 -10.91
CA ALA A 431 -7.79 6.46 -10.04
C ALA A 431 -7.92 7.13 -8.65
N ALA A 432 -8.69 8.22 -8.53
CA ALA A 432 -8.99 8.84 -7.25
C ALA A 432 -10.01 8.03 -6.43
N GLN A 433 -11.01 7.42 -7.08
CA GLN A 433 -12.08 6.62 -6.47
C GLN A 433 -12.32 5.31 -7.25
N PRO A 434 -11.44 4.30 -7.14
CA PRO A 434 -11.47 3.12 -8.01
C PRO A 434 -12.37 1.97 -7.53
N PHE A 435 -13.06 2.11 -6.38
CA PHE A 435 -13.73 0.99 -5.72
C PHE A 435 -15.10 0.62 -6.29
N GLY A 436 -15.72 1.52 -7.07
CA GLY A 436 -17.08 1.32 -7.57
C GLY A 436 -18.15 1.33 -6.47
N ASN A 437 -17.87 2.02 -5.36
CA ASN A 437 -18.83 2.15 -4.25
C ASN A 437 -20.10 2.88 -4.68
N ARG A 438 -21.21 2.52 -4.03
CA ARG A 438 -22.50 3.18 -4.20
C ARG A 438 -22.77 4.14 -3.06
N LEU A 439 -23.37 5.27 -3.39
CA LEU A 439 -23.79 6.26 -2.41
C LEU A 439 -25.07 5.82 -1.71
N GLN A 440 -25.07 5.95 -0.38
CA GLN A 440 -26.18 5.66 0.51
C GLN A 440 -26.53 6.90 1.33
N VAL A 441 -27.80 7.29 1.32
CA VAL A 441 -28.32 8.33 2.22
C VAL A 441 -28.89 7.65 3.45
N LEU A 442 -28.32 7.95 4.60
CA LEU A 442 -28.65 7.41 5.92
C LEU A 442 -29.29 8.49 6.79
N GLU A 443 -30.18 8.11 7.72
CA GLU A 443 -30.77 9.01 8.67
C GLU A 443 -30.19 8.80 10.06
N LEU A 444 -29.47 9.81 10.59
CA LEU A 444 -28.80 9.83 11.89
C LEU A 444 -29.36 10.97 12.76
N SER A 445 -29.45 10.76 14.07
CA SER A 445 -29.72 11.87 15.01
C SER A 445 -28.48 12.77 15.17
N GLY A 446 -28.68 13.99 15.67
CA GLY A 446 -27.55 14.87 15.99
C GLY A 446 -26.60 14.27 17.01
N SER A 447 -27.11 13.53 18.00
CA SER A 447 -26.29 12.78 18.96
C SER A 447 -25.46 11.69 18.26
N GLN A 448 -26.01 11.00 17.26
CA GLN A 448 -25.28 10.02 16.49
C GLN A 448 -24.21 10.65 15.58
N LEU A 449 -24.44 11.87 15.08
CA LEU A 449 -23.41 12.61 14.33
C LEU A 449 -22.21 12.98 15.19
N ASP A 450 -22.47 13.38 16.44
CA ASP A 450 -21.40 13.66 17.42
C ASP A 450 -20.62 12.39 17.76
N GLU A 451 -21.31 11.30 18.09
CA GLU A 451 -20.72 9.98 18.36
C GLU A 451 -19.90 9.47 17.15
N LEU A 452 -20.42 9.63 15.93
CA LEU A 452 -19.73 9.28 14.70
C LEU A 452 -18.40 10.01 14.54
N LEU A 453 -18.37 11.31 14.79
CA LEU A 453 -17.16 12.10 14.70
C LEU A 453 -16.15 11.76 15.81
N GLU A 454 -16.59 11.32 16.97
CA GLU A 454 -15.72 10.77 18.03
C GLU A 454 -15.12 9.42 17.61
N GLN A 455 -15.78 8.61 16.77
CA GLN A 455 -15.23 7.36 16.22
C GLN A 455 -14.05 7.57 15.26
N GLN A 456 -13.77 8.79 14.83
CA GLN A 456 -12.55 9.14 14.10
C GLN A 456 -11.26 8.86 14.90
N PHE A 457 -11.38 8.74 16.23
CA PHE A 457 -10.27 8.53 17.17
C PHE A 457 -10.32 7.11 17.71
N GLN A 458 -9.69 6.22 17.02
CA GLN A 458 -9.65 4.80 17.31
C GLN A 458 -8.36 4.40 18.04
N LYS A 459 -8.31 3.15 18.43
CA LYS A 459 -7.10 2.52 18.93
C LYS A 459 -6.85 1.24 18.16
N THR A 460 -5.62 1.06 17.74
CA THR A 460 -5.18 -0.23 17.22
C THR A 460 -5.32 -1.30 18.31
N ALA A 461 -5.28 -2.58 17.92
CA ALA A 461 -5.28 -3.71 18.86
C ALA A 461 -4.17 -3.58 19.93
N ASN A 462 -3.08 -2.88 19.65
CA ASN A 462 -1.96 -2.62 20.56
C ASN A 462 -2.15 -1.35 21.40
N GLY A 463 -3.30 -0.67 21.30
CA GLY A 463 -3.63 0.53 22.07
C GLY A 463 -3.07 1.84 21.52
N ASN A 464 -2.41 1.83 20.33
CA ASN A 464 -1.93 3.05 19.68
C ASN A 464 -3.09 3.87 19.13
N ALA A 465 -2.95 5.19 19.14
CA ALA A 465 -3.94 6.09 18.57
C ALA A 465 -3.93 5.96 17.03
N LEU A 466 -5.11 5.86 16.46
CA LEU A 466 -5.37 5.86 15.02
C LEU A 466 -6.43 6.93 14.73
N GLU A 467 -6.16 7.81 13.78
CA GLU A 467 -7.11 8.84 13.38
C GLU A 467 -7.57 8.62 11.94
N TRP A 468 -8.88 8.51 11.75
CA TRP A 468 -9.54 8.46 10.45
C TRP A 468 -10.47 9.66 10.29
N ILE A 469 -9.93 10.82 9.95
CA ILE A 469 -10.73 12.05 9.83
C ILE A 469 -11.58 11.99 8.55
N LEU A 470 -12.88 11.98 8.72
CA LEU A 470 -13.84 12.04 7.62
C LEU A 470 -13.86 13.44 7.02
N ALA A 471 -13.70 13.55 5.71
CA ALA A 471 -13.83 14.82 5.01
C ALA A 471 -15.33 15.19 4.90
N PRO A 472 -15.75 16.36 5.45
CA PRO A 472 -17.14 16.80 5.42
C PRO A 472 -17.46 17.60 4.16
N SER A 473 -18.74 17.65 3.75
CA SER A 473 -19.24 18.58 2.72
C SER A 473 -19.16 20.03 3.18
N HIS A 474 -19.18 20.96 2.22
CA HIS A 474 -18.95 22.41 2.42
C HIS A 474 -19.84 23.07 3.49
N ASN A 475 -21.01 22.53 3.74
CA ASN A 475 -21.99 23.04 4.68
C ASN A 475 -21.95 22.39 6.07
N PHE A 476 -21.05 21.42 6.30
CA PHE A 476 -20.88 20.71 7.57
C PHE A 476 -19.58 21.15 8.23
N ARG A 477 -19.67 21.70 9.44
CA ARG A 477 -18.51 22.26 10.14
C ARG A 477 -18.54 21.89 11.60
N TYR A 478 -17.35 21.71 12.19
CA TYR A 478 -17.18 21.47 13.63
C TYR A 478 -15.81 21.93 14.13
N THR A 479 -15.70 22.04 15.46
CA THR A 479 -14.43 22.30 16.15
C THR A 479 -13.87 20.98 16.69
N LEU A 480 -12.60 20.72 16.41
CA LEU A 480 -11.86 19.52 16.87
C LEU A 480 -10.83 19.89 17.94
N ASP A 481 -10.98 19.29 19.11
CA ASP A 481 -10.02 19.36 20.23
C ASP A 481 -9.40 17.98 20.49
N ARG A 482 -8.23 17.71 19.86
CA ARG A 482 -7.56 16.39 19.96
C ARG A 482 -7.09 16.02 21.37
N ILE A 483 -6.89 17.02 22.24
CA ILE A 483 -6.42 16.80 23.62
C ILE A 483 -7.56 16.61 24.62
N ALA A 484 -8.81 16.89 24.22
CA ALA A 484 -9.97 16.65 25.05
C ALA A 484 -10.19 15.16 25.32
N PRO A 485 -10.85 14.78 26.42
CA PRO A 485 -11.23 13.41 26.69
C PRO A 485 -12.11 12.82 25.57
N PRO A 486 -12.11 11.48 25.36
CA PRO A 486 -13.07 10.84 24.49
C PRO A 486 -14.52 11.22 24.83
N GLY A 487 -15.29 11.59 23.82
CA GLY A 487 -16.66 12.08 23.92
C GLY A 487 -16.80 13.60 24.11
N ASP A 488 -15.67 14.33 24.22
CA ASP A 488 -15.65 15.80 24.35
C ASP A 488 -14.76 16.49 23.29
N ARG A 489 -14.29 15.74 22.28
CA ARG A 489 -13.37 16.24 21.24
C ARG A 489 -14.09 17.07 20.18
N ILE A 490 -15.36 16.79 19.95
CA ILE A 490 -16.17 17.41 18.91
C ILE A 490 -17.02 18.51 19.54
N ARG A 491 -16.96 19.72 18.96
CA ARG A 491 -17.72 20.87 19.47
C ARG A 491 -18.24 21.70 18.30
N ASP A 492 -19.20 22.58 18.60
CA ASP A 492 -19.75 23.58 17.69
C ASP A 492 -20.20 22.98 16.33
N LEU A 493 -20.79 21.78 16.36
CA LEU A 493 -21.24 21.08 15.17
C LEU A 493 -22.38 21.84 14.50
N THR A 494 -22.20 22.19 13.23
CA THR A 494 -23.18 22.98 12.45
C THR A 494 -23.46 22.38 11.08
N ILE A 495 -24.69 22.53 10.60
CA ILE A 495 -25.14 22.24 9.24
C ILE A 495 -25.74 23.52 8.67
N ASP A 496 -25.26 23.97 7.50
CA ASP A 496 -25.67 25.23 6.87
C ASP A 496 -25.55 26.46 7.81
N GLY A 497 -24.61 26.41 8.77
CA GLY A 497 -24.36 27.44 9.78
C GLY A 497 -25.29 27.37 11.00
N GLU A 498 -26.26 26.46 11.03
CA GLU A 498 -27.15 26.24 12.17
C GLU A 498 -26.60 25.14 13.07
N PRO A 499 -26.63 25.32 14.41
CA PRO A 499 -26.21 24.29 15.35
C PRO A 499 -27.01 22.99 15.17
N VAL A 500 -26.31 21.84 15.25
CA VAL A 500 -26.97 20.53 15.22
C VAL A 500 -27.73 20.29 16.51
N ASP A 501 -29.02 20.00 16.39
CA ASP A 501 -29.86 19.58 17.52
C ASP A 501 -29.67 18.08 17.78
N PRO A 502 -29.26 17.66 18.99
CA PRO A 502 -29.02 16.26 19.32
C PRO A 502 -30.19 15.29 19.03
N GLU A 503 -31.44 15.80 19.17
CA GLU A 503 -32.66 15.00 19.00
C GLU A 503 -33.19 15.02 17.56
N GLN A 504 -32.76 15.96 16.74
CA GLN A 504 -33.18 16.07 15.34
C GLN A 504 -32.48 15.03 14.49
N HIS A 505 -33.17 14.52 13.46
CA HIS A 505 -32.56 13.60 12.48
C HIS A 505 -32.10 14.34 11.24
N TYR A 506 -30.92 13.95 10.77
CA TYR A 506 -30.26 14.52 9.59
C TYR A 506 -29.96 13.41 8.58
N ARG A 507 -30.05 13.74 7.30
CA ARG A 507 -29.80 12.81 6.20
C ARG A 507 -28.39 12.99 5.68
N VAL A 508 -27.57 11.97 5.93
CA VAL A 508 -26.14 11.95 5.62
C VAL A 508 -25.90 11.03 4.45
N VAL A 509 -25.22 11.50 3.40
CA VAL A 509 -24.75 10.62 2.32
C VAL A 509 -23.31 10.20 2.58
N VAL A 510 -23.07 8.91 2.42
CA VAL A 510 -21.75 8.25 2.48
C VAL A 510 -21.68 7.18 1.40
N ASN A 511 -20.49 6.62 1.15
CA ASN A 511 -20.38 5.41 0.35
C ASN A 511 -20.89 4.17 1.11
N ASP A 512 -21.18 3.09 0.40
CA ASP A 512 -21.74 1.86 0.99
C ASP A 512 -20.74 1.17 1.94
N PHE A 513 -19.44 1.27 1.70
CA PHE A 513 -18.40 0.80 2.61
C PHE A 513 -18.55 1.44 4.01
N LEU A 514 -18.64 2.77 4.11
CA LEU A 514 -18.89 3.47 5.37
C LEU A 514 -20.26 3.11 5.95
N ALA A 515 -21.30 3.03 5.08
CA ALA A 515 -22.66 2.70 5.53
C ALA A 515 -22.75 1.33 6.21
N GLU A 516 -21.80 0.42 5.92
CA GLU A 516 -21.69 -0.92 6.50
C GLU A 516 -20.74 -0.98 7.71
N GLY A 517 -20.21 0.16 8.16
CA GLY A 517 -19.31 0.24 9.33
C GLY A 517 -17.84 0.17 8.99
N GLY A 518 -17.48 0.30 7.71
CA GLY A 518 -16.08 0.31 7.27
C GLY A 518 -15.24 1.36 8.00
N ASP A 519 -13.93 1.14 8.09
CA ASP A 519 -12.98 1.94 8.88
C ASP A 519 -13.38 2.09 10.37
N GLY A 520 -14.22 1.16 10.90
CA GLY A 520 -14.66 1.17 12.31
C GLY A 520 -15.72 2.21 12.66
N PHE A 521 -16.45 2.73 11.68
CA PHE A 521 -17.55 3.69 11.88
C PHE A 521 -18.90 3.00 12.14
N ASP A 522 -19.00 2.28 13.24
CA ASP A 522 -20.17 1.46 13.62
C ASP A 522 -21.50 2.25 13.69
N VAL A 523 -21.47 3.54 14.00
CA VAL A 523 -22.66 4.39 14.08
C VAL A 523 -23.47 4.36 12.80
N PHE A 524 -22.82 4.26 11.63
CA PHE A 524 -23.54 4.16 10.36
C PHE A 524 -24.40 2.90 10.25
N THR A 525 -24.01 1.80 10.88
CA THR A 525 -24.79 0.55 10.87
C THR A 525 -26.10 0.67 11.63
N HIS A 526 -26.19 1.62 12.57
CA HIS A 526 -27.37 1.91 13.39
C HIS A 526 -28.30 2.95 12.75
N ALA A 527 -27.97 3.46 11.56
CA ALA A 527 -28.76 4.45 10.86
C ALA A 527 -30.16 3.94 10.50
N ARG A 528 -31.11 4.84 10.59
CA ARG A 528 -32.46 4.59 10.06
C ARG A 528 -32.52 4.93 8.59
N HIS A 529 -33.41 4.27 7.87
CA HIS A 529 -33.68 4.55 6.45
C HIS A 529 -32.42 4.66 5.58
N ARG A 530 -32.26 3.71 4.72
CA ARG A 530 -31.18 3.69 3.71
C ARG A 530 -31.80 3.92 2.33
N THR A 531 -31.24 4.86 1.57
CA THR A 531 -31.69 5.17 0.20
C THR A 531 -30.47 5.29 -0.71
N GLY A 532 -30.41 4.49 -1.78
CA GLY A 532 -29.35 4.59 -2.78
C GLY A 532 -29.38 5.93 -3.52
N ALA A 533 -28.19 6.47 -3.83
CA ALA A 533 -28.01 7.78 -4.49
C ALA A 533 -27.07 7.73 -5.71
N GLY A 534 -26.86 6.56 -6.33
CA GLY A 534 -25.99 6.37 -7.49
C GLY A 534 -24.59 5.90 -7.10
N GLU A 535 -23.65 6.03 -8.00
CA GLU A 535 -22.24 5.62 -7.81
C GLU A 535 -21.37 6.83 -7.46
N GLU A 536 -20.37 6.63 -6.58
CA GLU A 536 -19.51 7.72 -6.11
C GLU A 536 -18.66 8.34 -7.24
N LEU A 537 -18.17 7.52 -8.19
CA LEU A 537 -17.40 8.00 -9.34
C LEU A 537 -18.28 8.84 -10.28
N ASP A 538 -19.52 8.43 -10.52
CA ASP A 538 -20.47 9.19 -11.33
C ASP A 538 -20.81 10.54 -10.69
N ALA A 539 -20.92 10.57 -9.35
CA ALA A 539 -21.12 11.81 -8.61
C ALA A 539 -19.95 12.79 -8.81
N LEU A 540 -18.71 12.30 -8.71
CA LEU A 540 -17.50 13.11 -8.93
C LEU A 540 -17.43 13.62 -10.38
N ASN A 541 -17.68 12.77 -11.37
CA ASN A 541 -17.68 13.14 -12.79
C ASN A 541 -18.78 14.18 -13.11
N ALA A 542 -19.96 14.00 -12.56
CA ALA A 542 -21.08 14.96 -12.73
C ALA A 542 -20.76 16.32 -12.08
N TYR A 543 -20.06 16.31 -10.95
CA TYR A 543 -19.65 17.55 -10.27
C TYR A 543 -18.65 18.34 -11.13
N PHE A 544 -17.65 17.68 -11.73
CA PHE A 544 -16.72 18.32 -12.68
C PHE A 544 -17.46 18.88 -13.90
N ALA A 545 -18.42 18.15 -14.45
CA ALA A 545 -19.21 18.64 -15.58
C ALA A 545 -20.06 19.87 -15.23
N ALA A 546 -20.52 19.99 -13.99
CA ALA A 546 -21.35 21.12 -13.52
C ALA A 546 -20.53 22.35 -13.08
N HIS A 547 -19.24 22.18 -12.70
CA HIS A 547 -18.38 23.23 -12.11
C HIS A 547 -17.05 23.35 -12.86
N ASP A 548 -17.10 23.53 -14.19
CA ASP A 548 -15.91 23.58 -15.06
C ASP A 548 -15.42 25.03 -15.28
N PRO A 549 -14.26 25.49 -14.73
CA PRO A 549 -13.29 24.74 -13.92
C PRO A 549 -13.69 24.60 -12.45
N VAL A 550 -13.38 23.43 -11.87
CA VAL A 550 -13.46 23.23 -10.41
C VAL A 550 -12.32 23.99 -9.74
N VAL A 551 -12.63 24.72 -8.67
CA VAL A 551 -11.62 25.33 -7.80
C VAL A 551 -11.36 24.37 -6.63
N PRO A 552 -10.08 24.04 -6.31
CA PRO A 552 -9.78 23.18 -5.15
C PRO A 552 -10.45 23.72 -3.88
N PRO A 553 -11.25 22.91 -3.16
CA PRO A 553 -11.84 23.33 -1.89
C PRO A 553 -10.78 23.70 -0.86
N THR A 554 -11.11 24.68 0.00
CA THR A 554 -10.32 24.99 1.19
C THR A 554 -10.47 23.92 2.26
N THR A 555 -9.45 23.76 3.10
CA THR A 555 -9.43 22.82 4.25
C THR A 555 -9.67 23.61 5.55
N ASP A 556 -10.87 24.19 5.67
CA ASP A 556 -11.30 25.06 6.77
C ASP A 556 -12.67 24.68 7.36
N ARG A 557 -13.11 23.45 7.09
CA ARG A 557 -14.41 22.94 7.58
C ARG A 557 -14.30 22.39 9.00
N ILE A 558 -13.10 21.91 9.37
CA ILE A 558 -12.76 21.43 10.71
C ILE A 558 -11.84 22.45 11.38
N HIS A 559 -12.35 23.14 12.40
CA HIS A 559 -11.57 24.11 13.15
C HIS A 559 -10.79 23.42 14.27
N MET A 560 -9.49 23.69 14.34
CA MET A 560 -8.64 23.18 15.41
C MET A 560 -8.74 24.09 16.64
N HIS A 561 -8.94 23.48 17.83
CA HIS A 561 -8.95 24.19 19.12
C HIS A 561 -7.57 24.23 19.74
#